data_98b895bf9e64310d40428813ef281941
#
_entry.id   98b895bf9e64310d40428813ef281941
#
_cell.length_a   1.000
_cell.length_b   1.000
_cell.length_c   1.000
_cell.angle_alpha   90.00
_cell.angle_beta   90.00
_cell.angle_gamma   90.00
#
_symmetry.space_group_name_H-M   'P 1'
#
loop_
_entity.id
_entity.type
_entity.pdbx_description
1 polymer ?
#
loop_
_entity_poly.entity_id
_entity_poly.type
_entity_poly.pdbx_seq_one_letter_code
_entity_poly.pdbx_strand_id
1 'polypeptide(L)'
;MIPIKNKKKNLELTIDEMRNFALNYVEKFAPSKQQLKTYLLKKYLKNSSTSVKKTNISDLIDIVLNDLENSKFINDKFYSESKARSLIQRGSSLNKIRNYLISKGVGEKYIINTIENIKANNDDQD
;
A
#
# COMPACT_ATOMS: atom_id res chain seq x y z
N MET A 1 -4.68 -34.10 -17.94
CA MET A 1 -4.40 -33.53 -17.68
C MET A 1 -4.73 -32.58 -17.34
N ILE A 2 -4.81 -32.03 -16.94
CA ILE A 2 -4.98 -31.21 -16.57
C ILE A 2 -5.09 -30.27 -16.36
N PRO A 3 -5.28 -29.91 -16.25
CA PRO A 3 -5.48 -28.93 -16.08
C PRO A 3 -5.33 -28.06 -15.54
N ILE A 4 -5.18 -27.68 -15.19
CA ILE A 4 -4.90 -26.89 -14.70
C ILE A 4 -5.28 -25.86 -14.64
N LYS A 5 -5.62 -25.44 -14.84
CA LYS A 5 -5.93 -24.46 -14.88
C LYS A 5 -6.49 -23.99 -14.15
N ASN A 6 -6.62 -23.96 -13.48
CA ASN A 6 -7.13 -23.50 -12.76
C ASN A 6 -7.16 -22.55 -12.37
N LYS A 7 -7.09 -22.20 -12.44
CA LYS A 7 -7.32 -21.25 -12.29
C LYS A 7 -7.74 -20.64 -11.14
N LYS A 8 -8.30 -20.73 -10.61
CA LYS A 8 -8.70 -20.30 -9.50
C LYS A 8 -8.11 -21.01 -8.44
N LYS A 9 -6.89 -21.21 -8.43
CA LYS A 9 -6.37 -21.88 -7.42
C LYS A 9 -6.28 -21.07 -6.20
N ASN A 10 -6.41 -21.63 -5.03
CA ASN A 10 -6.25 -20.93 -3.78
C ASN A 10 -4.83 -20.40 -3.64
N LEU A 11 -4.70 -19.24 -3.05
CA LEU A 11 -3.39 -18.70 -2.76
C LEU A 11 -2.79 -19.44 -1.58
N GLU A 12 -1.51 -19.72 -1.66
CA GLU A 12 -0.84 -20.41 -0.57
C GLU A 12 -0.57 -19.47 0.59
N LEU A 13 -0.72 -19.99 1.78
CA LEU A 13 -0.48 -19.19 2.97
C LEU A 13 0.93 -19.36 3.47
N THR A 14 1.87 -18.99 2.66
CA THR A 14 3.26 -18.94 3.06
C THR A 14 3.76 -17.52 2.89
N ILE A 15 4.77 -17.17 3.68
CA ILE A 15 5.34 -15.84 3.60
C ILE A 15 5.92 -15.57 2.21
N ASP A 16 6.62 -16.57 1.64
CA ASP A 16 7.25 -16.40 0.34
C ASP A 16 6.24 -16.15 -0.76
N GLU A 17 5.18 -16.93 -0.78
CA GLU A 17 4.16 -16.76 -1.81
C GLU A 17 3.46 -15.42 -1.67
N MET A 18 3.11 -15.07 -0.43
CA MET A 18 2.43 -13.81 -0.19
C MET A 18 3.33 -12.63 -0.56
N ARG A 19 4.61 -12.74 -0.22
CA ARG A 19 5.57 -11.69 -0.54
C ARG A 19 5.66 -11.48 -2.04
N ASN A 20 5.75 -12.58 -2.80
CA ASN A 20 5.81 -12.49 -4.25
C ASN A 20 4.54 -11.89 -4.83
N PHE A 21 3.40 -12.30 -4.29
CA PHE A 21 2.13 -11.77 -4.74
C PHE A 21 2.04 -10.26 -4.47
N ALA A 22 2.51 -9.86 -3.28
CA ALA A 22 2.51 -8.44 -2.92
C ALA A 22 3.46 -7.63 -3.80
N LEU A 23 4.64 -8.18 -4.09
CA LEU A 23 5.62 -7.47 -4.93
C LEU A 23 5.08 -7.20 -6.32
N ASN A 24 4.32 -8.13 -6.88
CA ASN A 24 3.71 -7.90 -8.18
C ASN A 24 2.78 -6.69 -8.15
N TYR A 25 2.03 -6.55 -7.09
CA TYR A 25 1.12 -5.43 -6.95
C TYR A 25 1.89 -4.12 -6.75
N VAL A 26 2.95 -4.17 -5.94
CA VAL A 26 3.79 -3.00 -5.70
C VAL A 26 4.39 -2.50 -7.00
N GLU A 27 4.87 -3.39 -7.83
CA GLU A 27 5.49 -3.00 -9.10
C GLU A 27 4.51 -2.32 -10.03
N LYS A 28 3.27 -2.79 -10.02
CA LYS A 28 2.27 -2.22 -10.92
C LYS A 28 1.69 -0.91 -10.44
N PHE A 29 1.46 -0.80 -9.15
CA PHE A 29 0.64 0.29 -8.64
C PHE A 29 1.30 1.22 -7.64
N ALA A 30 2.50 0.88 -7.17
CA ALA A 30 3.22 1.70 -6.21
C ALA A 30 2.30 2.18 -5.08
N PRO A 31 1.70 1.26 -4.33
CA PRO A 31 0.67 1.61 -3.35
C PRO A 31 1.25 2.14 -2.04
N SER A 32 0.39 2.77 -1.23
CA SER A 32 0.75 3.00 0.15
C SER A 32 0.72 1.67 0.90
N LYS A 33 1.30 1.66 2.10
CA LYS A 33 1.29 0.44 2.92
C LYS A 33 -0.13 -0.03 3.19
N GLN A 34 -1.03 0.90 3.51
CA GLN A 34 -2.41 0.54 3.81
C GLN A 34 -3.15 0.02 2.58
N GLN A 35 -2.88 0.59 1.42
CA GLN A 35 -3.49 0.11 0.19
C GLN A 35 -3.07 -1.33 -0.08
N LEU A 36 -1.78 -1.63 0.12
CA LEU A 36 -1.30 -2.98 -0.07
C LEU A 36 -1.94 -3.94 0.92
N LYS A 37 -2.05 -3.51 2.18
CA LYS A 37 -2.70 -4.35 3.19
C LYS A 37 -4.13 -4.67 2.80
N THR A 38 -4.88 -3.68 2.38
CA THR A 38 -6.27 -3.87 1.97
C THR A 38 -6.36 -4.84 0.79
N TYR A 39 -5.46 -4.68 -0.17
CA TYR A 39 -5.43 -5.54 -1.33
C TYR A 39 -5.17 -7.00 -0.92
N LEU A 40 -4.18 -7.21 -0.06
CA LEU A 40 -3.83 -8.56 0.37
C LEU A 40 -4.96 -9.20 1.18
N LEU A 41 -5.58 -8.41 2.07
CA LEU A 41 -6.70 -8.93 2.83
C LEU A 41 -7.83 -9.38 1.92
N LYS A 42 -8.18 -8.56 0.96
CA LYS A 42 -9.24 -8.92 0.03
C LYS A 42 -8.93 -10.18 -0.73
N LYS A 43 -7.72 -10.28 -1.25
CA LYS A 43 -7.37 -11.42 -2.09
C LYS A 43 -7.25 -12.70 -1.28
N TYR A 44 -6.62 -12.63 -0.13
CA TYR A 44 -6.40 -13.85 0.64
C TYR A 44 -7.64 -14.33 1.37
N LEU A 45 -8.46 -13.41 1.88
CA LEU A 45 -9.70 -13.82 2.52
C LEU A 45 -10.68 -14.38 1.51
N LYS A 46 -10.71 -13.83 0.33
CA LYS A 46 -11.62 -14.30 -0.70
C LYS A 46 -11.23 -15.66 -1.26
N ASN A 47 -9.94 -15.89 -1.40
CA ASN A 47 -9.44 -17.08 -2.09
C ASN A 47 -8.89 -18.17 -1.19
N SER A 48 -8.97 -17.98 0.11
CA SER A 48 -8.45 -18.97 1.02
C SER A 48 -9.50 -20.02 1.36
N SER A 49 -9.02 -21.15 1.86
CA SER A 49 -9.88 -22.22 2.33
C SER A 49 -10.66 -21.73 3.56
N THR A 50 -11.86 -22.28 3.72
CA THR A 50 -12.67 -21.92 4.87
C THR A 50 -12.03 -22.35 6.20
N SER A 51 -11.12 -23.30 6.15
CA SER A 51 -10.47 -23.76 7.37
C SER A 51 -9.41 -22.78 7.87
N VAL A 52 -9.04 -21.79 7.07
CA VAL A 52 -8.01 -20.84 7.46
C VAL A 52 -8.64 -19.68 8.21
N LYS A 53 -8.10 -19.36 9.37
CA LYS A 53 -8.66 -18.31 10.19
C LYS A 53 -8.16 -16.94 9.72
N LYS A 54 -9.03 -15.95 9.86
CA LYS A 54 -8.68 -14.58 9.48
C LYS A 54 -7.47 -14.06 10.23
N THR A 55 -7.32 -14.45 11.50
CA THR A 55 -6.18 -13.99 12.29
C THR A 55 -4.86 -14.46 11.70
N ASN A 56 -4.84 -15.71 11.20
CA ASN A 56 -3.61 -16.22 10.60
C ASN A 56 -3.24 -15.45 9.35
N ILE A 57 -4.24 -15.14 8.54
CA ILE A 57 -4.00 -14.37 7.32
C ILE A 57 -3.50 -12.98 7.68
N SER A 58 -4.15 -12.34 8.64
CA SER A 58 -3.75 -11.00 9.05
C SER A 58 -2.33 -10.96 9.58
N ASP A 59 -1.95 -11.97 10.36
CA ASP A 59 -0.61 -12.03 10.92
C ASP A 59 0.44 -12.18 9.82
N LEU A 60 0.17 -13.03 8.84
CA LEU A 60 1.08 -13.19 7.72
C LEU A 60 1.21 -11.92 6.90
N ILE A 61 0.10 -11.24 6.70
CA ILE A 61 0.11 -9.98 5.97
C ILE A 61 0.98 -8.96 6.69
N ASP A 62 0.84 -8.86 8.00
CA ASP A 62 1.65 -7.92 8.77
C ASP A 62 3.15 -8.23 8.64
N ILE A 63 3.50 -9.51 8.67
CA ILE A 63 4.89 -9.91 8.49
C ILE A 63 5.42 -9.48 7.13
N VAL A 64 4.63 -9.74 6.09
CA VAL A 64 5.04 -9.39 4.73
C VAL A 64 5.15 -7.88 4.56
N LEU A 65 4.19 -7.15 5.11
CA LEU A 65 4.23 -5.68 5.01
C LEU A 65 5.46 -5.11 5.69
N ASN A 66 5.79 -5.63 6.87
CA ASN A 66 6.97 -5.15 7.59
C ASN A 66 8.24 -5.48 6.81
N ASP A 67 8.30 -6.65 6.22
CA ASP A 67 9.45 -7.04 5.42
C ASP A 67 9.63 -6.13 4.21
N LEU A 68 8.54 -5.84 3.50
CA LEU A 68 8.61 -5.00 2.32
C LEU A 68 8.94 -3.56 2.69
N GLU A 69 8.47 -3.11 3.84
CA GLU A 69 8.79 -1.77 4.30
C GLU A 69 10.27 -1.68 4.68
N ASN A 70 10.76 -2.68 5.40
CA ASN A 70 12.18 -2.70 5.80
C ASN A 70 13.08 -2.80 4.58
N SER A 71 12.66 -3.49 3.55
CA SER A 71 13.42 -3.61 2.30
C SER A 71 13.18 -2.45 1.35
N LYS A 72 12.36 -1.50 1.76
CA LYS A 72 12.08 -0.27 1.02
C LYS A 72 11.30 -0.47 -0.28
N PHE A 73 10.60 -1.58 -0.40
CA PHE A 73 9.69 -1.77 -1.53
C PHE A 73 8.41 -0.97 -1.36
N ILE A 74 8.00 -0.69 -0.13
CA ILE A 74 6.92 0.25 0.14
C ILE A 74 7.47 1.33 1.05
N ASN A 75 7.03 2.56 0.80
CA ASN A 75 7.59 3.72 1.47
C ASN A 75 6.55 4.82 1.47
N ASP A 76 5.87 4.99 2.58
CA ASP A 76 4.77 5.95 2.66
C ASP A 76 5.26 7.39 2.60
N LYS A 77 6.49 7.63 3.01
CA LYS A 77 7.06 8.97 2.86
C LYS A 77 7.16 9.34 1.39
N PHE A 78 7.75 8.44 0.59
CA PHE A 78 7.88 8.67 -0.84
C PHE A 78 6.51 8.73 -1.51
N TYR A 79 5.60 7.83 -1.10
CA TYR A 79 4.25 7.83 -1.63
C TYR A 79 3.57 9.18 -1.42
N SER A 80 3.66 9.71 -0.20
CA SER A 80 3.03 10.98 0.14
C SER A 80 3.60 12.13 -0.66
N GLU A 81 4.92 12.18 -0.77
CA GLU A 81 5.57 13.26 -1.51
C GLU A 81 5.23 13.21 -2.99
N SER A 82 5.22 12.01 -3.54
CA SER A 82 4.94 11.81 -4.95
C SER A 82 3.50 12.19 -5.30
N LYS A 83 2.55 11.75 -4.48
CA LYS A 83 1.15 12.08 -4.72
C LYS A 83 0.88 13.55 -4.51
N ALA A 84 1.51 14.14 -3.48
CA ALA A 84 1.33 15.57 -3.24
C ALA A 84 1.82 16.40 -4.42
N ARG A 85 2.99 16.04 -4.96
CA ARG A 85 3.52 16.75 -6.13
C ARG A 85 2.53 16.73 -7.29
N SER A 86 1.97 15.55 -7.54
CA SER A 86 1.02 15.38 -8.62
C SER A 86 -0.23 16.22 -8.40
N LEU A 87 -0.72 16.24 -7.17
CA LEU A 87 -1.93 16.99 -6.85
C LEU A 87 -1.70 18.50 -6.91
N ILE A 88 -0.52 18.94 -6.49
CA ILE A 88 -0.17 20.36 -6.59
C ILE A 88 -0.16 20.79 -8.04
N GLN A 89 0.40 19.98 -8.92
CA GLN A 89 0.44 20.29 -10.34
C GLN A 89 -0.95 20.42 -10.94
N ARG A 90 -1.92 19.75 -10.34
CA ARG A 90 -3.31 19.86 -10.77
C ARG A 90 -4.06 21.00 -10.10
N GLY A 91 -3.37 21.77 -9.25
CA GLY A 91 -4.00 22.89 -8.57
C GLY A 91 -4.78 22.53 -7.32
N SER A 92 -4.54 21.37 -6.74
CA SER A 92 -5.26 20.96 -5.54
C SER A 92 -4.83 21.79 -4.33
N SER A 93 -5.78 22.08 -3.45
CA SER A 93 -5.50 22.79 -2.21
C SER A 93 -4.79 21.86 -1.22
N LEU A 94 -4.16 22.47 -0.21
CA LEU A 94 -3.51 21.68 0.83
C LEU A 94 -4.51 20.79 1.55
N ASN A 95 -5.71 21.30 1.76
CA ASN A 95 -6.74 20.53 2.43
C ASN A 95 -7.12 19.29 1.62
N LYS A 96 -7.22 19.46 0.33
CA LYS A 96 -7.56 18.36 -0.56
C LYS A 96 -6.44 17.31 -0.57
N ILE A 97 -5.19 17.77 -0.55
CA ILE A 97 -4.06 16.85 -0.49
C ILE A 97 -4.08 16.07 0.81
N ARG A 98 -4.32 16.75 1.92
CA ARG A 98 -4.43 16.10 3.23
C ARG A 98 -5.50 15.02 3.21
N ASN A 99 -6.68 15.37 2.73
CA ASN A 99 -7.80 14.42 2.68
C ASN A 99 -7.51 13.24 1.78
N TYR A 100 -6.84 13.48 0.67
CA TYR A 100 -6.45 12.40 -0.21
C TYR A 100 -5.54 11.39 0.50
N LEU A 101 -4.52 11.90 1.19
CA LEU A 101 -3.56 11.03 1.88
C LEU A 101 -4.24 10.26 3.03
N ILE A 102 -5.15 10.92 3.74
CA ILE A 102 -5.92 10.24 4.77
C ILE A 102 -6.70 9.08 4.16
N SER A 103 -7.33 9.33 3.03
CA SER A 103 -8.16 8.30 2.38
C SER A 103 -7.33 7.10 1.92
N LYS A 104 -6.03 7.30 1.70
CA LYS A 104 -5.14 6.21 1.29
C LYS A 104 -4.45 5.54 2.48
N GLY A 105 -4.83 5.92 3.68
CA GLY A 105 -4.32 5.28 4.88
C GLY A 105 -2.91 5.66 5.25
N VAL A 106 -2.43 6.80 4.76
CA VAL A 106 -1.10 7.28 5.11
C VAL A 106 -1.11 7.77 6.56
N GLY A 107 -0.06 7.46 7.31
CA GLY A 107 0.05 7.87 8.69
C GLY A 107 0.17 9.37 8.84
N GLU A 108 -0.32 9.87 9.96
CA GLU A 108 -0.41 11.31 10.17
C GLU A 108 0.94 12.00 10.13
N LYS A 109 1.97 11.36 10.63
CA LYS A 109 3.29 11.97 10.65
C LYS A 109 3.79 12.24 9.22
N TYR A 110 3.51 11.35 8.30
CA TYR A 110 3.92 11.56 6.90
C TYR A 110 3.09 12.67 6.26
N ILE A 111 1.81 12.73 6.61
CA ILE A 111 0.94 13.77 6.07
C ILE A 111 1.41 15.14 6.54
N ILE A 112 1.69 15.27 7.84
CA ILE A 112 2.15 16.53 8.40
C ILE A 112 3.44 16.97 7.72
N ASN A 113 4.40 16.07 7.61
CA ASN A 113 5.67 16.40 6.97
C ASN A 113 5.49 16.84 5.53
N THR A 114 4.63 16.14 4.81
CA THR A 114 4.38 16.47 3.41
C THR A 114 3.77 17.84 3.26
N ILE A 115 2.77 18.15 4.08
CA ILE A 115 2.10 19.44 4.02
C ILE A 115 3.08 20.57 4.40
N GLU A 116 3.88 20.35 5.42
CA GLU A 116 4.83 21.36 5.84
C GLU A 116 5.91 21.61 4.80
N ASN A 117 6.34 20.57 4.11
CA ASN A 117 7.30 20.72 3.03
C ASN A 117 6.72 21.55 1.88
N ILE A 118 5.45 21.33 1.58
CA ILE A 118 4.80 22.13 0.55
C ILE A 118 4.75 23.59 0.93
N LYS A 119 4.39 23.88 2.19
CA LYS A 119 4.32 25.25 2.65
C LYS A 119 5.67 25.93 2.60
N ALA A 120 6.70 25.21 3.03
CA ALA A 120 8.05 25.77 3.02
C ALA A 120 8.51 26.10 1.60
N ASN A 121 8.23 25.21 0.66
CA ASN A 121 8.62 25.43 -0.73
C ASN A 121 7.87 26.61 -1.33
N ASN A 122 6.62 26.76 -1.01
CA ASN A 122 5.83 27.87 -1.52
C ASN A 122 6.32 29.19 -0.95
N ASP A 123 6.68 29.21 0.32
CA ASP A 123 7.22 30.40 0.94
C ASP A 123 8.54 30.81 0.29
N ASP A 124 9.35 29.82 -0.06
CA ASP A 124 10.64 30.10 -0.67
C ASP A 124 10.54 30.68 -2.06
N GLN A 125 9.41 30.48 -2.71
CA GLN A 125 9.24 30.96 -4.08
C GLN A 125 8.87 32.42 -4.16
N ASP A 126 8.61 33.04 -3.06
CA ASP A 126 8.37 34.47 -3.03
C ASP A 126 9.67 35.25 -3.18
#